data_90ffdf979f909e2085d15396decde633
#
_entry.id   90ffdf979f909e2085d15396decde633
#
_cell.length_a   1.000
_cell.length_b   1.000
_cell.length_c   1.000
_cell.angle_alpha   90.00
_cell.angle_beta   90.00
_cell.angle_gamma   90.00
#
_symmetry.space_group_name_H-M   'P 1'
#
loop_
_entity.id
_entity.type
_entity.pdbx_description
1 polymer ?
#
loop_
_entity_poly.entity_id
_entity_poly.type
_entity_poly.pdbx_seq_one_letter_code
_entity_poly.pdbx_strand_id
1 'polypeptide(L)'
;MFLKDMKVAYLIDFYQDLLDEHTLGALKAYYNDDLSLSEIATGVGISRQGIRHLIKKGEEQLMFFEERLGLSKRFEELSDAASILSSVCGELSRKGGSDDEVKKIKEVIEVLLKGNQDVPESY
;
A
#
# COMPACT_ATOMS: atom_id res chain seq x y z
N MET A 1 7.71 22.79 10.95
CA MET A 1 8.43 21.58 10.52
C MET A 1 7.47 20.65 9.81
N PHE A 2 7.87 20.14 8.68
CA PHE A 2 7.03 19.25 7.88
C PHE A 2 7.16 17.83 8.43
N LEU A 3 6.09 17.31 9.00
CA LEU A 3 6.08 15.94 9.53
C LEU A 3 5.54 14.98 8.47
N LYS A 4 6.27 13.91 8.23
CA LYS A 4 5.85 12.87 7.30
C LYS A 4 4.76 12.02 7.94
N ASP A 5 3.67 11.83 7.22
CA ASP A 5 2.61 10.91 7.61
C ASP A 5 2.90 9.55 6.98
N MET A 6 3.22 8.56 7.79
CA MET A 6 3.55 7.21 7.32
C MET A 6 2.36 6.53 6.63
N LYS A 7 1.14 6.99 6.91
CA LYS A 7 -0.04 6.52 6.20
C LYS A 7 0.03 6.90 4.71
N VAL A 8 0.54 8.09 4.40
CA VAL A 8 0.73 8.53 3.02
C VAL A 8 1.71 7.60 2.29
N ALA A 9 2.83 7.24 2.94
CA ALA A 9 3.80 6.32 2.36
C ALA A 9 3.15 4.98 1.97
N TYR A 10 2.27 4.49 2.83
CA TYR A 10 1.52 3.26 2.58
C TYR A 10 0.55 3.41 1.41
N LEU A 11 -0.15 4.55 1.32
CA LEU A 11 -1.11 4.80 0.24
C LEU A 11 -0.47 4.93 -1.14
N ILE A 12 0.79 5.36 -1.21
CA ILE A 12 1.51 5.45 -2.48
C ILE A 12 1.52 4.10 -3.20
N ASP A 13 1.76 3.01 -2.46
CA ASP A 13 1.82 1.68 -3.04
C ASP A 13 0.50 1.26 -3.71
N PHE A 14 -0.63 1.68 -3.14
CA PHE A 14 -1.95 1.32 -3.67
C PHE A 14 -2.38 2.18 -4.86
N TYR A 15 -1.99 3.45 -4.86
CA TYR A 15 -2.56 4.43 -5.80
C TYR A 15 -1.56 5.08 -6.73
N GLN A 16 -0.31 4.60 -6.76
CA GLN A 16 0.75 5.22 -7.56
C GLN A 16 0.39 5.36 -9.05
N ASP A 17 -0.34 4.39 -9.59
CA ASP A 17 -0.70 4.40 -11.02
C ASP A 17 -1.77 5.45 -11.36
N LEU A 18 -2.40 6.03 -10.36
CA LEU A 18 -3.40 7.09 -10.54
C LEU A 18 -2.82 8.49 -10.43
N LEU A 19 -1.54 8.61 -10.08
CA LEU A 19 -0.86 9.88 -9.93
C LEU A 19 -0.07 10.21 -11.21
N ASP A 20 0.04 11.50 -11.50
CA ASP A 20 0.92 11.91 -12.60
C ASP A 20 2.39 11.68 -12.22
N GLU A 21 3.23 11.58 -13.23
CA GLU A 21 4.64 11.20 -13.10
C GLU A 21 5.42 12.16 -12.20
N HIS A 22 5.19 13.47 -12.33
CA HIS A 22 5.90 14.47 -11.53
C HIS A 22 5.49 14.41 -10.06
N THR A 23 4.21 14.30 -9.80
CA THR A 23 3.67 14.19 -8.43
C THR A 23 4.17 12.91 -7.77
N LEU A 24 4.10 11.79 -8.47
CA LEU A 24 4.57 10.50 -7.96
C LEU A 24 6.07 10.52 -7.68
N GLY A 25 6.86 11.10 -8.59
CA GLY A 25 8.30 11.23 -8.41
C GLY A 25 8.67 12.02 -7.16
N ALA A 26 7.99 13.14 -6.92
CA ALA A 26 8.22 13.98 -5.73
C ALA A 26 7.81 13.22 -4.45
N LEU A 27 6.67 12.54 -4.46
CA LEU A 27 6.21 11.76 -3.31
C LEU A 27 7.17 10.62 -2.97
N LYS A 28 7.62 9.87 -3.96
CA LYS A 28 8.57 8.77 -3.73
C LYS A 28 9.91 9.26 -3.22
N ALA A 29 10.42 10.35 -3.79
CA ALA A 29 11.67 10.94 -3.34
C ALA A 29 11.58 11.35 -1.87
N TYR A 30 10.47 11.95 -1.48
CA TYR A 30 10.27 12.43 -0.13
C TYR A 30 9.98 11.29 0.87
N TYR A 31 9.06 10.38 0.55
CA TYR A 31 8.61 9.33 1.47
C TYR A 31 9.45 8.06 1.42
N ASN A 32 9.90 7.64 0.24
CA ASN A 32 10.65 6.39 0.10
C ASN A 32 12.15 6.59 0.15
N ASP A 33 12.67 7.65 -0.49
CA ASP A 33 14.11 7.91 -0.56
C ASP A 33 14.60 8.85 0.54
N ASP A 34 13.69 9.35 1.35
CA ASP A 34 13.98 10.18 2.52
C ASP A 34 14.74 11.47 2.20
N LEU A 35 14.51 12.03 1.02
CA LEU A 35 15.15 13.26 0.58
C LEU A 35 14.45 14.48 1.15
N SER A 36 15.21 15.55 1.41
CA SER A 36 14.65 16.83 1.82
C SER A 36 14.02 17.54 0.63
N LEU A 37 13.14 18.52 0.90
CA LEU A 37 12.54 19.33 -0.16
C LEU A 37 13.59 20.02 -1.02
N SER A 38 14.67 20.51 -0.39
CA SER A 38 15.77 21.16 -1.09
C SER A 38 16.53 20.21 -2.01
N GLU A 39 16.79 18.99 -1.53
CA GLU A 39 17.46 17.97 -2.34
C GLU A 39 16.63 17.56 -3.55
N ILE A 40 15.32 17.38 -3.37
CA ILE A 40 14.41 17.04 -4.46
C ILE A 40 14.37 18.20 -5.47
N ALA A 41 14.24 19.42 -4.99
CA ALA A 41 14.18 20.61 -5.84
C ALA A 41 15.43 20.75 -6.71
N THR A 42 16.60 20.54 -6.12
CA THR A 42 17.88 20.59 -6.85
C THR A 42 17.94 19.52 -7.93
N GLY A 43 17.50 18.30 -7.62
CA GLY A 43 17.54 17.20 -8.58
C GLY A 43 16.57 17.34 -9.74
N VAL A 44 15.41 17.94 -9.52
CA VAL A 44 14.36 18.08 -10.54
C VAL A 44 14.49 19.41 -11.31
N GLY A 45 15.12 20.40 -10.70
CA GLY A 45 15.30 21.72 -11.34
C GLY A 45 14.12 22.66 -11.19
N ILE A 46 13.30 22.46 -10.15
CA ILE A 46 12.24 23.39 -9.78
C ILE A 46 12.46 23.90 -8.36
N SER A 47 11.71 24.91 -7.95
CA SER A 47 11.90 25.53 -6.64
C SER A 47 11.47 24.58 -5.52
N ARG A 48 12.03 24.80 -4.31
CA ARG A 48 11.62 24.10 -3.10
C ARG A 48 10.12 24.25 -2.85
N GLN A 49 9.59 25.45 -3.08
CA GLN A 49 8.16 25.73 -2.94
C GLN A 49 7.34 24.92 -3.94
N GLY A 50 7.84 24.75 -5.17
CA GLY A 50 7.21 23.92 -6.19
C GLY A 50 7.14 22.44 -5.79
N ILE A 51 8.23 21.93 -5.20
CA ILE A 51 8.25 20.54 -4.69
C ILE A 51 7.25 20.38 -3.55
N ARG A 52 7.21 21.32 -2.61
CA ARG A 52 6.26 21.29 -1.51
C ARG A 52 4.82 21.24 -2.02
N HIS A 53 4.54 22.03 -3.07
CA HIS A 53 3.22 22.06 -3.71
C HIS A 53 2.87 20.69 -4.34
N LEU A 54 3.80 20.06 -5.04
CA LEU A 54 3.59 18.75 -5.65
C LEU A 54 3.32 17.68 -4.59
N ILE A 55 4.10 17.69 -3.51
CA ILE A 55 3.94 16.71 -2.43
C ILE A 55 2.56 16.88 -1.76
N LYS A 56 2.19 18.11 -1.45
CA LYS A 56 0.90 18.39 -0.82
C LYS A 56 -0.26 17.99 -1.72
N LYS A 57 -0.16 18.31 -3.01
CA LYS A 57 -1.16 17.89 -4.01
C LYS A 57 -1.29 16.38 -4.05
N GLY A 58 -0.15 15.68 -4.09
CA GLY A 58 -0.14 14.21 -4.10
C GLY A 58 -0.74 13.60 -2.85
N GLU A 59 -0.43 14.16 -1.68
CA GLU A 59 -1.00 13.72 -0.42
C GLU A 59 -2.53 13.84 -0.43
N GLU A 60 -3.03 14.97 -0.90
CA GLU A 60 -4.48 15.21 -1.01
C GLU A 60 -5.13 14.25 -2.00
N GLN A 61 -4.49 13.97 -3.13
CA GLN A 61 -4.99 13.00 -4.11
C GLN A 61 -5.05 11.59 -3.54
N LEU A 62 -4.00 11.16 -2.83
CA LEU A 62 -3.97 9.83 -2.21
C LEU A 62 -5.07 9.67 -1.17
N MET A 63 -5.29 10.67 -0.33
CA MET A 63 -6.37 10.65 0.66
C MET A 63 -7.74 10.61 -0.02
N PHE A 64 -7.90 11.35 -1.10
CA PHE A 64 -9.14 11.34 -1.90
C PHE A 64 -9.42 9.95 -2.49
N PHE A 65 -8.39 9.32 -3.07
CA PHE A 65 -8.54 7.98 -3.64
C PHE A 65 -8.90 6.96 -2.57
N GLU A 66 -8.23 7.02 -1.43
CA GLU A 66 -8.53 6.09 -0.33
C GLU A 66 -9.94 6.28 0.21
N GLU A 67 -10.38 7.52 0.34
CA GLU A 67 -11.75 7.82 0.78
C GLU A 67 -12.79 7.23 -0.17
N ARG A 68 -12.51 7.29 -1.47
CA ARG A 68 -13.44 6.82 -2.51
C ARG A 68 -13.35 5.33 -2.79
N LEU A 69 -12.15 4.76 -2.80
CA LEU A 69 -11.90 3.38 -3.23
C LEU A 69 -11.66 2.41 -2.08
N GLY A 70 -11.05 2.88 -0.99
CA GLY A 70 -10.83 2.08 0.20
C GLY A 70 -9.93 0.85 0.00
N LEU A 71 -8.98 0.89 -0.95
CA LEU A 71 -8.15 -0.27 -1.27
C LEU A 71 -7.24 -0.69 -0.13
N SER A 72 -6.61 0.30 0.57
CA SER A 72 -5.73 -0.03 1.69
C SER A 72 -6.50 -0.61 2.86
N LYS A 73 -7.67 -0.06 3.14
CA LYS A 73 -8.56 -0.57 4.19
C LYS A 73 -9.02 -2.00 3.87
N ARG A 74 -9.41 -2.24 2.64
CA ARG A 74 -9.84 -3.58 2.19
C ARG A 74 -8.69 -4.57 2.29
N PHE A 75 -7.49 -4.16 1.91
CA PHE A 75 -6.29 -4.99 2.04
C PHE A 75 -6.03 -5.36 3.50
N GLU A 76 -6.12 -4.40 4.42
CA GLU A 76 -5.95 -4.66 5.85
C GLU A 76 -6.98 -5.66 6.37
N GLU A 77 -8.24 -5.49 6.00
CA GLU A 77 -9.33 -6.40 6.42
C GLU A 77 -9.06 -7.82 5.93
N LEU A 78 -8.65 -7.98 4.67
CA LEU A 78 -8.34 -9.30 4.12
C LEU A 78 -7.09 -9.91 4.75
N SER A 79 -6.07 -9.10 5.02
CA SER A 79 -4.84 -9.56 5.68
C SER A 79 -5.13 -10.02 7.11
N ASP A 80 -5.94 -9.28 7.85
CA ASP A 80 -6.33 -9.65 9.21
C ASP A 80 -7.14 -10.95 9.20
N ALA A 81 -8.09 -11.08 8.30
CA ALA A 81 -8.89 -12.30 8.16
C ALA A 81 -8.00 -13.50 7.81
N ALA A 82 -7.04 -13.31 6.89
CA ALA A 82 -6.10 -14.37 6.51
C ALA A 82 -5.21 -14.78 7.70
N SER A 83 -4.80 -13.83 8.53
CA SER A 83 -3.99 -14.11 9.73
C SER A 83 -4.77 -14.94 10.74
N ILE A 84 -6.05 -14.63 10.95
CA ILE A 84 -6.93 -15.39 11.83
C ILE A 84 -7.09 -16.82 11.30
N LEU A 85 -7.34 -16.99 10.01
CA LEU A 85 -7.46 -18.31 9.39
C LEU A 85 -6.17 -19.11 9.51
N SER A 86 -5.02 -18.47 9.35
CA SER A 86 -3.71 -19.12 9.52
C SER A 86 -3.52 -19.64 10.94
N SER A 87 -3.93 -18.85 11.94
CA SER A 87 -3.87 -19.25 13.35
C SER A 87 -4.78 -20.45 13.62
N VAL A 88 -6.00 -20.44 13.07
CA VAL A 88 -6.95 -21.55 13.22
C VAL A 88 -6.39 -22.82 12.57
N CYS A 89 -5.79 -22.72 11.39
CA CYS A 89 -5.14 -23.85 10.72
C CYS A 89 -4.03 -24.45 11.56
N GLY A 90 -3.21 -23.61 12.19
CA GLY A 90 -2.15 -24.07 13.08
C GLY A 90 -2.69 -24.84 14.28
N GLU A 91 -3.78 -24.36 14.87
CA GLU A 91 -4.43 -25.07 15.99
C GLU A 91 -5.04 -26.39 15.56
N LEU A 92 -5.73 -26.44 14.42
CA LEU A 92 -6.30 -27.67 13.89
C LEU A 92 -5.23 -28.71 13.61
N SER A 93 -4.10 -28.32 13.04
CA SER A 93 -2.98 -29.22 12.79
C SER A 93 -2.45 -29.82 14.08
N ARG A 94 -2.33 -29.03 15.14
CA ARG A 94 -1.85 -29.50 16.45
C ARG A 94 -2.85 -30.44 17.15
N LYS A 95 -4.14 -30.25 16.91
CA LYS A 95 -5.19 -31.04 17.52
C LYS A 95 -5.57 -32.29 16.71
N GLY A 96 -4.83 -32.58 15.66
CA GLY A 96 -5.07 -33.77 14.83
C GLY A 96 -6.16 -33.61 13.78
N GLY A 97 -6.41 -32.37 13.34
CA GLY A 97 -7.35 -32.11 12.25
C GLY A 97 -6.86 -32.71 10.93
N SER A 98 -7.80 -32.92 9.99
CA SER A 98 -7.50 -33.49 8.68
C SER A 98 -6.49 -32.62 7.91
N ASP A 99 -5.39 -33.23 7.47
CA ASP A 99 -4.37 -32.54 6.67
C ASP A 99 -4.94 -31.99 5.37
N ASP A 100 -5.91 -32.70 4.77
CA ASP A 100 -6.55 -32.23 3.53
C ASP A 100 -7.38 -30.97 3.76
N GLU A 101 -8.10 -30.87 4.85
CA GLU A 101 -8.91 -29.72 5.19
C GLU A 101 -8.02 -28.51 5.49
N VAL A 102 -6.97 -28.71 6.27
CA VAL A 102 -5.99 -27.66 6.59
C VAL A 102 -5.33 -27.15 5.32
N LYS A 103 -4.96 -28.04 4.41
CA LYS A 103 -4.35 -27.70 3.14
C LYS A 103 -5.27 -26.81 2.28
N LYS A 104 -6.56 -27.17 2.20
CA LYS A 104 -7.56 -26.39 1.45
C LYS A 104 -7.69 -24.97 2.00
N ILE A 105 -7.73 -24.84 3.33
CA ILE A 105 -7.83 -23.51 3.97
C ILE A 105 -6.58 -22.69 3.67
N LYS A 106 -5.38 -23.28 3.72
CA LYS A 106 -4.13 -22.60 3.39
C LYS A 106 -4.11 -22.11 1.94
N GLU A 107 -4.62 -22.93 1.02
CA GLU A 107 -4.72 -22.55 -0.39
C GLU A 107 -5.65 -21.34 -0.59
N VAL A 108 -6.77 -21.30 0.13
CA VAL A 108 -7.69 -20.15 0.10
C VAL A 108 -7.03 -18.89 0.64
N ILE A 109 -6.27 -18.98 1.72
CA ILE A 109 -5.53 -17.86 2.29
C ILE A 109 -4.56 -17.28 1.26
N GLU A 110 -3.81 -18.14 0.57
CA GLU A 110 -2.88 -17.70 -0.47
C GLU A 110 -3.59 -16.95 -1.59
N VAL A 111 -4.73 -17.45 -2.04
CA VAL A 111 -5.53 -16.82 -3.09
C VAL A 111 -6.01 -15.42 -2.62
N LEU A 112 -6.49 -15.32 -1.39
CA LEU A 112 -6.98 -14.04 -0.85
C LEU A 112 -5.85 -12.99 -0.78
N LEU A 113 -4.68 -13.37 -0.31
CA LEU A 113 -3.54 -12.46 -0.18
C LEU A 113 -2.97 -12.09 -1.55
N LYS A 114 -2.86 -13.06 -2.46
CA LYS A 114 -2.34 -12.85 -3.80
C LYS A 114 -3.27 -11.97 -4.63
N GLY A 115 -4.58 -12.16 -4.51
CA GLY A 115 -5.57 -11.37 -5.23
C GLY A 115 -5.53 -9.88 -4.92
N ASN A 116 -4.93 -9.49 -3.79
CA ASN A 116 -4.73 -8.09 -3.43
C ASN A 116 -3.43 -7.50 -4.02
N GLN A 117 -2.53 -8.34 -4.49
CA GLN A 117 -1.22 -7.93 -5.01
C GLN A 117 -1.18 -7.92 -6.54
N ASP A 118 -1.92 -8.81 -7.17
CA ASP A 118 -1.95 -8.98 -8.62
C ASP A 118 -3.34 -8.64 -9.15
N VAL A 119 -3.48 -7.49 -9.78
CA VAL A 119 -4.69 -7.18 -10.53
C VAL A 119 -4.57 -7.89 -11.88
N PRO A 120 -5.52 -8.78 -12.26
CA PRO A 120 -5.45 -9.44 -13.55
C PRO A 120 -5.44 -8.43 -14.70
N GLU A 121 -4.51 -8.60 -15.63
CA GLU A 121 -4.39 -7.72 -16.81
C GLU A 121 -5.56 -7.81 -17.77
N SER A 122 -6.46 -8.73 -17.55
CA SER A 122 -7.54 -9.07 -18.50
C SER A 122 -8.86 -8.35 -18.24
N TYR A 123 -8.79 -7.14 -17.74
CA TYR A 123 -9.98 -6.31 -17.60
C TYR A 123 -10.13 -5.38 -18.79
#